data_dd6adba5b3e6c240370b390ccb7fc8b5
#
_entry.id   dd6adba5b3e6c240370b390ccb7fc8b5
#
_cell.length_a   1.000
_cell.length_b   1.000
_cell.length_c   1.000
_cell.angle_alpha   90.00
_cell.angle_beta   90.00
_cell.angle_gamma   90.00
#
_symmetry.space_group_name_H-M   'P 1'
#
loop_
_entity.id
_entity.type
_entity.pdbx_description
1 polymer ?
#
loop_
_entity_poly.entity_id
_entity_poly.type
_entity_poly.pdbx_seq_one_letter_code
_entity_poly.pdbx_strand_id
1 'polypeptide(L)'
;FLIDDKIDTGAILLQKKLDILAEDTMGRLSERMQVHSGELIIATLDGLASGTLKPLPQQEAAAIIAAPKLTRENTQIDWSKPGQTIVHFIHGLNPFPTAWTLMENNGENVQVKIQNAHFITGTPNENPGHIKVENKQLYVSVADGYVYIDKLQLPNKKSMETATLLNGFQFPTTACFV
;
A
#
# COMPACT_ATOMS: atom_id res chain seq x y z
N PHE A 1 11.73 0.00 -22.70
CA PHE A 1 10.85 -0.06 -23.88
C PHE A 1 11.09 1.12 -24.81
N LEU A 2 10.69 0.99 -26.07
CA LEU A 2 10.68 2.08 -27.03
C LEU A 2 9.46 2.97 -26.80
N ILE A 3 9.58 4.25 -27.07
CA ILE A 3 8.45 5.20 -26.99
C ILE A 3 7.80 5.27 -28.38
N ASP A 4 6.48 5.18 -28.43
CA ASP A 4 5.65 5.41 -29.58
C ASP A 4 4.63 6.54 -29.33
N ASP A 5 3.63 6.69 -30.18
CA ASP A 5 2.61 7.76 -30.13
C ASP A 5 1.51 7.50 -29.09
N LYS A 6 1.50 6.33 -28.45
CA LYS A 6 0.51 5.95 -27.44
C LYS A 6 1.18 5.75 -26.08
N ILE A 7 0.38 5.85 -25.02
CA ILE A 7 0.88 5.67 -23.65
C ILE A 7 1.08 4.17 -23.39
N ASP A 8 2.30 3.81 -22.96
CA ASP A 8 2.69 2.48 -22.49
C ASP A 8 2.54 1.32 -23.51
N THR A 9 2.53 1.62 -24.82
CA THR A 9 2.37 0.61 -25.88
C THR A 9 3.67 0.22 -26.57
N GLY A 10 4.76 0.94 -26.31
CA GLY A 10 6.05 0.73 -26.99
C GLY A 10 6.67 -0.65 -26.79
N ALA A 11 7.39 -1.14 -27.78
CA ALA A 11 8.00 -2.46 -27.74
C ALA A 11 9.02 -2.61 -26.59
N ILE A 12 8.97 -3.73 -25.89
CA ILE A 12 9.83 -4.01 -24.74
C ILE A 12 11.22 -4.41 -25.23
N LEU A 13 12.25 -3.82 -24.65
CA LEU A 13 13.66 -4.11 -24.94
C LEU A 13 14.22 -5.13 -23.94
N LEU A 14 14.10 -4.87 -22.66
CA LEU A 14 14.50 -5.78 -21.58
C LEU A 14 13.50 -5.71 -20.42
N GLN A 15 13.39 -6.82 -19.69
CA GLN A 15 12.59 -6.93 -18.48
C GLN A 15 13.37 -7.69 -17.40
N LYS A 16 13.16 -7.31 -16.15
CA LYS A 16 13.62 -8.05 -14.98
C LYS A 16 12.45 -8.26 -14.03
N LYS A 17 12.20 -9.49 -13.61
CA LYS A 17 11.20 -9.82 -12.60
C LYS A 17 11.80 -9.64 -11.23
N LEU A 18 11.03 -9.06 -10.32
CA LEU A 18 11.34 -8.98 -8.88
C LEU A 18 10.14 -9.54 -8.10
N ASP A 19 10.43 -10.34 -7.10
CA ASP A 19 9.40 -10.82 -6.19
C ASP A 19 8.96 -9.69 -5.26
N ILE A 20 7.67 -9.62 -5.00
CA ILE A 20 7.09 -8.76 -3.96
C ILE A 20 7.02 -9.61 -2.69
N LEU A 21 7.78 -9.21 -1.67
CA LEU A 21 7.83 -9.92 -0.40
C LEU A 21 6.61 -9.56 0.47
N ALA A 22 6.25 -10.44 1.38
CA ALA A 22 5.06 -10.25 2.23
C ALA A 22 5.10 -8.96 3.08
N GLU A 23 6.31 -8.56 3.47
CA GLU A 23 6.55 -7.33 4.24
C GLU A 23 6.92 -6.10 3.39
N ASP A 24 6.90 -6.23 2.06
CA ASP A 24 7.23 -5.08 1.20
C ASP A 24 6.16 -4.00 1.30
N THR A 25 6.63 -2.78 1.49
CA THR A 25 5.89 -1.58 1.15
C THR A 25 6.29 -1.12 -0.26
N MET A 26 5.50 -0.25 -0.87
CA MET A 26 5.87 0.37 -2.16
C MET A 26 7.26 1.02 -2.11
N GLY A 27 7.58 1.69 -0.99
CA GLY A 27 8.90 2.29 -0.80
C GLY A 27 10.04 1.26 -0.82
N ARG A 28 9.92 0.17 -0.04
CA ARG A 28 10.94 -0.90 -0.01
C ARG A 28 11.10 -1.59 -1.36
N LEU A 29 9.98 -1.88 -2.04
CA LEU A 29 10.01 -2.45 -3.37
C LEU A 29 10.70 -1.48 -4.36
N SER A 30 10.37 -0.19 -4.31
CA SER A 30 10.97 0.84 -5.15
C SER A 30 12.49 0.94 -4.96
N GLU A 31 12.99 0.90 -3.71
CA GLU A 31 14.42 0.87 -3.42
C GLU A 31 15.11 -0.33 -4.07
N ARG A 32 14.52 -1.53 -3.96
CA ARG A 32 15.04 -2.74 -4.64
C ARG A 32 15.01 -2.61 -6.16
N MET A 33 13.94 -2.03 -6.72
CA MET A 33 13.82 -1.78 -8.15
C MET A 33 14.91 -0.81 -8.65
N GLN A 34 15.22 0.24 -7.88
CA GLN A 34 16.24 1.22 -8.25
C GLN A 34 17.62 0.59 -8.44
N VAL A 35 18.02 -0.34 -7.56
CA VAL A 35 19.29 -1.07 -7.68
C VAL A 35 19.38 -1.80 -9.01
N HIS A 36 18.32 -2.51 -9.40
CA HIS A 36 18.28 -3.29 -10.63
C HIS A 36 18.06 -2.45 -11.89
N SER A 37 17.48 -1.26 -11.75
CA SER A 37 17.23 -0.37 -12.90
C SER A 37 18.53 0.11 -13.55
N GLY A 38 19.56 0.41 -12.76
CA GLY A 38 20.87 0.81 -13.27
C GLY A 38 21.51 -0.27 -14.14
N GLU A 39 21.55 -1.51 -13.68
CA GLU A 39 22.06 -2.66 -14.43
C GLU A 39 21.26 -2.87 -15.73
N LEU A 40 19.93 -2.76 -15.64
CA LEU A 40 19.06 -2.98 -16.79
C LEU A 40 19.23 -1.90 -17.86
N ILE A 41 19.44 -0.64 -17.47
CA ILE A 41 19.70 0.46 -18.40
C ILE A 41 21.03 0.24 -19.15
N ILE A 42 22.10 -0.10 -18.43
CA ILE A 42 23.41 -0.37 -19.04
C ILE A 42 23.30 -1.52 -20.03
N ALA A 43 22.73 -2.65 -19.62
CA ALA A 43 22.54 -3.80 -20.49
C ALA A 43 21.69 -3.49 -21.72
N THR A 44 20.68 -2.61 -21.57
CA THR A 44 19.85 -2.16 -22.70
C THR A 44 20.65 -1.32 -23.70
N LEU A 45 21.46 -0.37 -23.21
CA LEU A 45 22.30 0.48 -24.08
C LEU A 45 23.35 -0.35 -24.81
N ASP A 46 24.04 -1.25 -24.13
CA ASP A 46 25.03 -2.15 -24.72
C ASP A 46 24.42 -3.06 -25.78
N GLY A 47 23.26 -3.61 -25.50
CA GLY A 47 22.53 -4.47 -26.43
C GLY A 47 21.99 -3.73 -27.66
N LEU A 48 21.60 -2.47 -27.51
CA LEU A 48 21.22 -1.62 -28.64
C LEU A 48 22.45 -1.25 -29.50
N ALA A 49 23.55 -0.86 -28.85
CA ALA A 49 24.79 -0.50 -29.54
C ALA A 49 25.39 -1.69 -30.34
N SER A 50 25.31 -2.89 -29.79
CA SER A 50 25.78 -4.12 -30.43
C SER A 50 24.77 -4.75 -31.40
N GLY A 51 23.56 -4.22 -31.50
CA GLY A 51 22.48 -4.78 -32.33
C GLY A 51 21.96 -6.15 -31.88
N THR A 52 22.25 -6.56 -30.65
CA THR A 52 21.84 -7.86 -30.11
C THR A 52 20.41 -7.86 -29.53
N LEU A 53 19.90 -6.68 -29.15
CA LEU A 53 18.51 -6.54 -28.65
C LEU A 53 17.52 -6.47 -29.80
N LYS A 54 16.48 -7.30 -29.70
CA LYS A 54 15.33 -7.25 -30.60
C LYS A 54 14.13 -6.75 -29.83
N PRO A 55 13.51 -5.61 -30.23
CA PRO A 55 12.28 -5.13 -29.61
C PRO A 55 11.18 -6.19 -29.67
N LEU A 56 10.54 -6.44 -28.53
CA LEU A 56 9.41 -7.38 -28.44
C LEU A 56 8.12 -6.58 -28.36
N PRO A 57 7.22 -6.69 -29.36
CA PRO A 57 5.92 -6.05 -29.29
C PRO A 57 5.15 -6.51 -28.05
N GLN A 58 4.47 -5.58 -27.36
CA GLN A 58 3.60 -5.93 -26.26
C GLN A 58 2.37 -6.64 -26.82
N GLN A 59 2.02 -7.77 -26.21
CA GLN A 59 0.77 -8.49 -26.53
C GLN A 59 -0.39 -7.80 -25.82
N GLU A 60 -1.52 -7.67 -26.51
CA GLU A 60 -2.77 -7.29 -25.85
C GLU A 60 -3.15 -8.39 -24.86
N ALA A 61 -2.98 -8.12 -23.57
CA ALA A 61 -3.42 -9.05 -22.54
C ALA A 61 -4.95 -9.03 -22.45
N ALA A 62 -5.56 -10.20 -22.35
CA ALA A 62 -7.01 -10.35 -22.20
C ALA A 62 -7.57 -9.68 -20.93
N ALA A 63 -6.71 -9.35 -19.96
CA ALA A 63 -7.04 -8.62 -18.76
C ALA A 63 -5.89 -7.67 -18.40
N ILE A 64 -6.02 -6.41 -18.77
CA ILE A 64 -5.09 -5.35 -18.35
C ILE A 64 -5.56 -4.81 -17.01
N ILE A 65 -4.71 -4.91 -15.98
CA ILE A 65 -4.95 -4.23 -14.70
C ILE A 65 -4.53 -2.78 -14.87
N ALA A 66 -5.52 -1.87 -14.82
CA ALA A 66 -5.26 -0.46 -14.93
C ALA A 66 -4.48 0.06 -13.70
N ALA A 67 -3.57 1.02 -13.94
CA ALA A 67 -2.87 1.77 -12.90
C ALA A 67 -3.40 3.21 -12.86
N PRO A 68 -4.57 3.45 -12.21
CA PRO A 68 -5.17 4.77 -12.18
C PRO A 68 -4.33 5.74 -11.36
N LYS A 69 -4.47 7.03 -11.66
CA LYS A 69 -3.87 8.07 -10.85
C LYS A 69 -4.37 7.96 -9.41
N LEU A 70 -3.44 8.02 -8.45
CA LEU A 70 -3.78 8.05 -7.04
C LEU A 70 -4.39 9.41 -6.69
N THR A 71 -5.58 9.38 -6.10
CA THR A 71 -6.34 10.54 -5.63
C THR A 71 -6.64 10.39 -4.15
N ARG A 72 -7.20 11.43 -3.55
CA ARG A 72 -7.62 11.32 -2.15
C ARG A 72 -8.69 10.22 -1.97
N GLU A 73 -9.64 10.14 -2.88
CA GLU A 73 -10.77 9.22 -2.79
C GLU A 73 -10.32 7.75 -2.90
N ASN A 74 -9.42 7.44 -3.85
CA ASN A 74 -8.97 6.07 -4.07
C ASN A 74 -7.80 5.63 -3.16
N THR A 75 -7.40 6.47 -2.22
CA THR A 75 -6.42 6.16 -1.16
C THR A 75 -7.04 6.05 0.23
N GLN A 76 -8.36 6.17 0.34
CA GLN A 76 -9.11 5.88 1.56
C GLN A 76 -9.25 4.37 1.76
N ILE A 77 -9.06 3.91 2.98
CA ILE A 77 -9.19 2.50 3.35
C ILE A 77 -10.67 2.12 3.36
N ASP A 78 -11.01 1.03 2.69
CA ASP A 78 -12.32 0.39 2.73
C ASP A 78 -12.27 -0.80 3.71
N TRP A 79 -12.76 -0.59 4.92
CA TRP A 79 -12.76 -1.59 5.99
C TRP A 79 -13.71 -2.77 5.74
N SER A 80 -14.55 -2.72 4.71
CA SER A 80 -15.41 -3.84 4.30
C SER A 80 -14.65 -4.93 3.53
N LYS A 81 -13.42 -4.67 3.11
CA LYS A 81 -12.58 -5.62 2.38
C LYS A 81 -11.97 -6.67 3.31
N PRO A 82 -11.53 -7.83 2.76
CA PRO A 82 -10.74 -8.81 3.51
C PRO A 82 -9.49 -8.18 4.12
N GLY A 83 -9.14 -8.60 5.34
CA GLY A 83 -8.07 -7.97 6.11
C GLY A 83 -6.71 -7.97 5.42
N GLN A 84 -6.34 -9.07 4.75
CA GLN A 84 -5.10 -9.12 3.98
C GLN A 84 -5.09 -8.13 2.80
N THR A 85 -6.25 -7.91 2.16
CA THR A 85 -6.39 -6.91 1.09
C THR A 85 -6.17 -5.50 1.61
N ILE A 86 -6.69 -5.20 2.81
CA ILE A 86 -6.48 -3.91 3.48
C ILE A 86 -5.00 -3.70 3.80
N VAL A 87 -4.31 -4.72 4.32
CA VAL A 87 -2.87 -4.64 4.61
C VAL A 87 -2.06 -4.38 3.33
N HIS A 88 -2.33 -5.11 2.26
CA HIS A 88 -1.67 -4.87 0.96
C HIS A 88 -1.94 -3.46 0.43
N PHE A 89 -3.16 -2.93 0.62
CA PHE A 89 -3.48 -1.56 0.23
C PHE A 89 -2.68 -0.53 1.05
N ILE A 90 -2.59 -0.71 2.36
CA ILE A 90 -1.78 0.15 3.24
C ILE A 90 -0.31 0.12 2.82
N HIS A 91 0.25 -1.07 2.62
CA HIS A 91 1.65 -1.25 2.22
C HIS A 91 1.94 -0.69 0.83
N GLY A 92 1.01 -0.88 -0.13
CA GLY A 92 1.12 -0.37 -1.49
C GLY A 92 1.09 1.16 -1.59
N LEU A 93 0.60 1.86 -0.57
CA LEU A 93 0.56 3.32 -0.50
C LEU A 93 1.63 3.93 0.41
N ASN A 94 2.46 3.12 1.05
CA ASN A 94 3.52 3.59 1.95
C ASN A 94 4.88 3.67 1.23
N PRO A 95 5.62 4.78 1.31
CA PRO A 95 5.44 5.94 2.20
C PRO A 95 4.53 7.04 1.64
N PHE A 96 4.20 7.03 0.37
CA PHE A 96 3.43 8.09 -0.28
C PHE A 96 2.47 7.53 -1.32
N PRO A 97 1.21 8.02 -1.41
CA PRO A 97 0.60 9.12 -0.65
C PRO A 97 0.20 8.78 0.78
N THR A 98 0.26 7.53 1.19
CA THR A 98 -0.17 6.94 2.45
C THR A 98 -1.69 6.66 2.46
N ALA A 99 -2.08 5.46 2.85
CA ALA A 99 -3.48 5.12 3.08
C ALA A 99 -4.04 5.92 4.26
N TRP A 100 -5.30 6.29 4.17
CA TRP A 100 -5.97 7.06 5.20
C TRP A 100 -7.39 6.59 5.45
N THR A 101 -7.92 6.93 6.61
CA THR A 101 -9.30 6.66 7.00
C THR A 101 -9.82 7.81 7.85
N LEU A 102 -11.12 7.90 8.05
CA LEU A 102 -11.72 8.76 9.06
C LEU A 102 -11.94 7.96 10.34
N MET A 103 -11.50 8.51 11.44
CA MET A 103 -11.87 8.04 12.77
C MET A 103 -13.08 8.85 13.22
N GLU A 104 -14.21 8.20 13.36
CA GLU A 104 -15.39 8.80 13.98
C GLU A 104 -15.27 8.72 15.50
N ASN A 105 -15.47 9.84 16.15
CA ASN A 105 -15.45 9.96 17.59
C ASN A 105 -16.47 10.98 18.04
N ASN A 106 -17.56 10.53 18.68
CA ASN A 106 -18.64 11.38 19.22
C ASN A 106 -19.20 12.40 18.21
N GLY A 107 -19.34 11.97 16.94
CA GLY A 107 -19.86 12.81 15.85
C GLY A 107 -18.82 13.72 15.18
N GLU A 108 -17.56 13.67 15.60
CA GLU A 108 -16.44 14.31 14.93
C GLU A 108 -15.67 13.29 14.08
N ASN A 109 -15.33 13.68 12.85
CA ASN A 109 -14.51 12.88 11.97
C ASN A 109 -13.08 13.41 11.92
N VAL A 110 -12.13 12.56 12.28
CA VAL A 110 -10.72 12.88 12.34
C VAL A 110 -9.96 12.02 11.33
N GLN A 111 -9.24 12.65 10.40
CA GLN A 111 -8.44 11.90 9.41
C GLN A 111 -7.21 11.30 10.08
N VAL A 112 -7.04 9.98 9.91
CA VAL A 112 -5.89 9.22 10.37
C VAL A 112 -5.19 8.61 9.17
N LYS A 113 -3.86 8.73 9.10
CA LYS A 113 -3.04 8.02 8.10
C LYS A 113 -2.47 6.76 8.71
N ILE A 114 -2.54 5.67 7.96
CA ILE A 114 -2.02 4.37 8.38
C ILE A 114 -0.87 3.99 7.46
N GLN A 115 0.29 3.69 8.05
CA GLN A 115 1.52 3.45 7.30
C GLN A 115 1.98 2.01 7.36
N ASN A 116 1.69 1.31 8.45
CA ASN A 116 2.03 -0.10 8.57
C ASN A 116 0.96 -0.84 9.35
N ALA A 117 0.67 -2.06 8.93
CA ALA A 117 -0.32 -2.93 9.53
C ALA A 117 -0.02 -4.39 9.21
N HIS A 118 -0.56 -5.31 10.02
CA HIS A 118 -0.58 -6.72 9.72
C HIS A 118 -1.97 -7.31 10.02
N PHE A 119 -2.27 -8.45 9.41
CA PHE A 119 -3.55 -9.11 9.52
C PHE A 119 -3.45 -10.40 10.33
N ILE A 120 -4.43 -10.63 11.20
CA ILE A 120 -4.61 -11.89 11.93
C ILE A 120 -6.02 -12.37 11.69
N THR A 121 -6.15 -13.58 11.17
CA THR A 121 -7.44 -14.26 10.95
C THR A 121 -8.19 -14.46 12.27
N GLY A 122 -9.49 -14.26 12.23
CA GLY A 122 -10.33 -14.42 13.41
C GLY A 122 -11.82 -14.32 13.09
N THR A 123 -12.64 -14.36 14.13
CA THR A 123 -14.09 -14.20 14.02
C THR A 123 -14.55 -13.04 14.91
N PRO A 124 -14.45 -11.79 14.42
CA PRO A 124 -14.90 -10.63 15.19
C PRO A 124 -16.40 -10.69 15.46
N ASN A 125 -16.81 -10.21 16.63
CA ASN A 125 -18.22 -10.02 16.95
C ASN A 125 -18.70 -8.60 16.62
N GLU A 126 -17.78 -7.71 16.30
CA GLU A 126 -18.04 -6.31 15.98
C GLU A 126 -18.10 -6.09 14.47
N ASN A 127 -18.74 -4.99 14.09
CA ASN A 127 -18.78 -4.56 12.70
C ASN A 127 -17.37 -4.18 12.16
N PRO A 128 -17.14 -4.32 10.86
CA PRO A 128 -15.92 -3.80 10.23
C PRO A 128 -15.69 -2.33 10.56
N GLY A 129 -14.44 -1.96 10.81
CA GLY A 129 -14.06 -0.61 11.23
C GLY A 129 -14.03 -0.38 12.73
N HIS A 130 -14.60 -1.27 13.54
CA HIS A 130 -14.57 -1.11 15.01
C HIS A 130 -13.14 -1.20 15.55
N ILE A 131 -12.76 -0.19 16.36
CA ILE A 131 -11.42 -0.06 16.92
C ILE A 131 -11.35 -0.72 18.29
N LYS A 132 -10.31 -1.51 18.51
CA LYS A 132 -9.97 -2.06 19.83
C LYS A 132 -8.54 -1.72 20.21
N VAL A 133 -8.35 -1.46 21.50
CA VAL A 133 -7.02 -1.24 22.09
C VAL A 133 -6.85 -2.20 23.24
N GLU A 134 -5.89 -3.09 23.13
CA GLU A 134 -5.58 -4.07 24.16
C GLU A 134 -4.07 -4.35 24.18
N ASN A 135 -3.47 -4.47 25.35
CA ASN A 135 -2.05 -4.78 25.52
C ASN A 135 -1.10 -3.88 24.70
N LYS A 136 -1.38 -2.58 24.60
CA LYS A 136 -0.66 -1.59 23.78
C LYS A 136 -0.69 -1.89 22.28
N GLN A 137 -1.66 -2.65 21.83
CA GLN A 137 -1.94 -2.89 20.41
C GLN A 137 -3.25 -2.22 20.03
N LEU A 138 -3.29 -1.68 18.83
CA LEU A 138 -4.48 -1.13 18.19
C LEU A 138 -4.87 -2.04 17.05
N TYR A 139 -6.06 -2.53 17.04
CA TYR A 139 -6.54 -3.35 15.93
C TYR A 139 -7.98 -3.01 15.57
N VAL A 140 -8.33 -3.32 14.34
CA VAL A 140 -9.60 -2.99 13.72
C VAL A 140 -10.26 -4.26 13.25
N SER A 141 -11.53 -4.44 13.60
CA SER A 141 -12.33 -5.58 13.16
C SER A 141 -12.61 -5.48 11.66
N VAL A 142 -12.48 -6.60 10.95
CA VAL A 142 -12.85 -6.78 9.56
C VAL A 142 -13.60 -8.10 9.41
N ALA A 143 -14.18 -8.39 8.25
CA ALA A 143 -15.07 -9.55 8.09
C ALA A 143 -14.41 -10.91 8.42
N ASP A 144 -13.09 -11.05 8.19
CA ASP A 144 -12.32 -12.29 8.28
C ASP A 144 -11.26 -12.29 9.40
N GLY A 145 -11.26 -11.26 10.28
CA GLY A 145 -10.31 -11.16 11.37
C GLY A 145 -10.06 -9.75 11.86
N TYR A 146 -8.80 -9.46 12.16
CA TYR A 146 -8.37 -8.20 12.73
C TYR A 146 -7.16 -7.64 11.99
N VAL A 147 -7.21 -6.36 11.62
CA VAL A 147 -6.07 -5.61 11.08
C VAL A 147 -5.42 -4.86 12.23
N TYR A 148 -4.23 -5.28 12.60
CA TYR A 148 -3.40 -4.63 13.62
C TYR A 148 -2.67 -3.45 12.99
N ILE A 149 -2.76 -2.29 13.62
CA ILE A 149 -2.14 -1.06 13.16
C ILE A 149 -0.80 -0.89 13.88
N ASP A 150 0.28 -1.03 13.14
CA ASP A 150 1.63 -0.95 13.73
C ASP A 150 2.14 0.49 13.75
N LYS A 151 1.82 1.27 12.70
CA LYS A 151 2.28 2.65 12.57
C LYS A 151 1.22 3.55 11.96
N LEU A 152 0.98 4.68 12.60
CA LEU A 152 -0.03 5.64 12.17
C LEU A 152 0.37 7.08 12.42
N GLN A 153 -0.40 7.99 11.86
CA GLN A 153 -0.27 9.42 12.06
C GLN A 153 -1.63 10.05 12.34
N LEU A 154 -1.79 10.64 13.50
CA LEU A 154 -2.93 11.49 13.84
C LEU A 154 -2.75 12.90 13.25
N PRO A 155 -3.82 13.71 13.08
CA PRO A 155 -3.72 15.08 12.60
C PRO A 155 -2.74 15.90 13.43
N ASN A 156 -1.96 16.71 12.75
CA ASN A 156 -0.97 17.60 13.37
C ASN A 156 0.07 16.90 14.27
N LYS A 157 0.20 15.57 14.17
CA LYS A 157 1.23 14.79 14.87
C LYS A 157 2.21 14.21 13.86
N LYS A 158 3.40 13.85 14.34
CA LYS A 158 4.33 13.02 13.57
C LYS A 158 3.82 11.60 13.50
N SER A 159 4.20 10.90 12.43
CA SER A 159 4.03 9.45 12.35
C SER A 159 4.78 8.76 13.49
N MET A 160 4.15 7.78 14.12
CA MET A 160 4.75 7.04 15.22
C MET A 160 4.21 5.60 15.31
N GLU A 161 4.97 4.75 15.95
CA GLU A 161 4.55 3.40 16.27
C GLU A 161 3.35 3.43 17.23
N THR A 162 2.41 2.54 17.03
CA THR A 162 1.16 2.48 17.81
C THR A 162 1.42 2.36 19.31
N ALA A 163 2.35 1.48 19.72
CA ALA A 163 2.68 1.31 21.12
C ALA A 163 3.20 2.61 21.77
N THR A 164 3.91 3.44 21.01
CA THR A 164 4.37 4.76 21.47
C THR A 164 3.21 5.75 21.58
N LEU A 165 2.31 5.76 20.58
CA LEU A 165 1.11 6.62 20.61
C LEU A 165 0.25 6.33 21.84
N LEU A 166 0.02 5.05 22.12
CA LEU A 166 -0.85 4.59 23.22
C LEU A 166 -0.31 4.88 24.63
N ASN A 167 0.92 5.36 24.77
CA ASN A 167 1.42 5.86 26.05
C ASN A 167 0.81 7.22 26.43
N GLY A 168 0.32 8.01 25.47
CA GLY A 168 -0.22 9.34 25.69
C GLY A 168 -1.53 9.65 24.99
N PHE A 169 -2.08 8.70 24.23
CA PHE A 169 -3.34 8.85 23.52
C PHE A 169 -4.27 7.67 23.82
N GLN A 170 -5.50 7.97 24.17
CA GLN A 170 -6.55 6.97 24.38
C GLN A 170 -7.58 7.07 23.27
N PHE A 171 -7.82 5.96 22.58
CA PHE A 171 -8.94 5.85 21.66
C PHE A 171 -10.24 5.70 22.46
N PRO A 172 -11.29 6.46 22.16
CA PRO A 172 -12.58 6.26 22.77
C PRO A 172 -13.11 4.85 22.49
N THR A 173 -13.82 4.25 23.42
CA THR A 173 -14.39 2.91 23.27
C THR A 173 -15.43 2.81 22.17
N THR A 174 -16.01 3.95 21.77
CA THR A 174 -16.99 4.07 20.68
C THR A 174 -16.36 4.45 19.35
N ALA A 175 -15.04 4.68 19.30
CA ALA A 175 -14.38 5.09 18.07
C ALA A 175 -14.40 3.98 17.03
N CYS A 176 -14.67 4.34 15.79
CA CYS A 176 -14.59 3.45 14.65
C CYS A 176 -13.87 4.14 13.47
N PHE A 177 -13.29 3.36 12.62
CA PHE A 177 -12.78 3.80 11.32
C PHE A 177 -13.87 3.61 10.26
N VAL A 178 -14.05 4.64 9.42
CA VAL A 178 -15.03 4.70 8.32
C VAL A 178 -14.40 5.18 7.02
#